data_6aedc657d1e0d63c39ab6e0fba131d31
#
_entry.id   6aedc657d1e0d63c39ab6e0fba131d31
#
_cell.length_a   1.000
_cell.length_b   1.000
_cell.length_c   1.000
_cell.angle_alpha   90.00
_cell.angle_beta   90.00
_cell.angle_gamma   90.00
#
_symmetry.space_group_name_H-M   'P 1'
#
loop_
_entity.id
_entity.type
_entity.pdbx_description
1 polymer ?
#
loop_
_entity_poly.entity_id
_entity_poly.type
_entity_poly.pdbx_seq_one_letter_code
_entity_poly.pdbx_strand_id
1 'polypeptide(L)'
;MDEQKKMFTNKSVTLFLVIVISVSAIFETIVIALRAMGLAVFLMWVPTIAAIIAGCISQKESNGKISFKKLLQSIGFQKTLIKWILLSCLIPAVYIGIPYVLFWIAFPNSLDMSKASVIQLVLMSVVGIFIGLITAIGEEIGWRGYLVPATLERVGIKKALIYTSIFWGVWHLPILISGLYMPGTPVWYSVPAFLFMIIPVGMIYGIITIKTKSIWPAIFLHAAHNTFDQLIFGTVTVANNKMFFVSETGIFTIIFAWIVAVFLYKKCND
;
A
#
# COMPACT_ATOMS: atom_id res chain seq x y z
N MET A 1 13.19 31.93 -19.06
CA MET A 1 12.31 30.87 -18.51
C MET A 1 13.04 30.29 -17.33
N ASP A 2 12.65 30.70 -16.11
CA ASP A 2 13.21 30.10 -14.89
C ASP A 2 12.85 28.61 -14.90
N GLU A 3 13.87 27.74 -14.93
CA GLU A 3 13.69 26.34 -14.62
C GLU A 3 13.11 26.25 -13.20
N GLN A 4 11.81 26.00 -13.08
CA GLN A 4 11.18 25.74 -11.80
C GLN A 4 11.98 24.61 -11.13
N LYS A 5 12.74 24.96 -10.08
CA LYS A 5 13.59 24.02 -9.34
C LYS A 5 12.73 22.83 -8.90
N LYS A 6 12.93 21.69 -9.55
CA LYS A 6 12.20 20.45 -9.19
C LYS A 6 12.41 20.13 -7.73
N MET A 7 11.32 19.82 -7.04
CA MET A 7 11.35 19.46 -5.61
C MET A 7 12.16 18.17 -5.39
N PHE A 8 12.14 17.25 -6.37
CA PHE A 8 12.86 15.98 -6.34
C PHE A 8 13.88 15.94 -7.48
N THR A 9 15.18 15.99 -7.15
CA THR A 9 16.24 15.90 -8.17
C THR A 9 16.34 14.49 -8.75
N ASN A 10 16.89 14.34 -9.96
CA ASN A 10 17.08 13.01 -10.55
C ASN A 10 17.99 12.14 -9.68
N LYS A 11 19.05 12.74 -9.14
CA LYS A 11 20.00 12.04 -8.24
C LYS A 11 19.29 11.53 -6.97
N SER A 12 18.42 12.35 -6.36
CA SER A 12 17.66 11.93 -5.18
C SER A 12 16.70 10.78 -5.47
N VAL A 13 16.03 10.80 -6.64
CA VAL A 13 15.13 9.70 -7.04
C VAL A 13 15.91 8.42 -7.32
N THR A 14 17.03 8.52 -8.06
CA THR A 14 17.91 7.36 -8.28
C THR A 14 18.40 6.78 -6.97
N LEU A 15 18.84 7.63 -6.04
CA LEU A 15 19.30 7.18 -4.72
C LEU A 15 18.19 6.50 -3.93
N PHE A 16 16.97 7.05 -3.94
CA PHE A 16 15.81 6.41 -3.33
C PHE A 16 15.63 4.98 -3.85
N LEU A 17 15.60 4.81 -5.17
CA LEU A 17 15.43 3.50 -5.81
C LEU A 17 16.57 2.54 -5.46
N VAL A 18 17.82 3.01 -5.50
CA VAL A 18 18.99 2.19 -5.15
C VAL A 18 18.92 1.72 -3.70
N ILE A 19 18.61 2.62 -2.75
CA ILE A 19 18.49 2.24 -1.34
C ILE A 19 17.36 1.23 -1.15
N VAL A 20 16.18 1.52 -1.70
CA VAL A 20 15.02 0.62 -1.58
C VAL A 20 15.36 -0.76 -2.12
N ILE A 21 15.90 -0.88 -3.34
CA ILE A 21 16.21 -2.17 -3.95
C ILE A 21 17.29 -2.90 -3.15
N SER A 22 18.42 -2.23 -2.85
CA SER A 22 19.57 -2.89 -2.23
C SER A 22 19.30 -3.31 -0.78
N VAL A 23 18.71 -2.41 0.02
CA VAL A 23 18.44 -2.70 1.43
C VAL A 23 17.30 -3.69 1.58
N SER A 24 16.24 -3.57 0.75
CA SER A 24 15.15 -4.55 0.76
C SER A 24 15.63 -5.93 0.38
N ALA A 25 16.48 -6.07 -0.65
CA ALA A 25 17.01 -7.37 -1.06
C ALA A 25 17.76 -8.08 0.09
N ILE A 26 18.48 -7.33 0.92
CA ILE A 26 19.16 -7.89 2.11
C ILE A 26 18.12 -8.38 3.13
N PHE A 27 17.14 -7.54 3.48
CA PHE A 27 16.12 -7.90 4.46
C PHE A 27 15.23 -9.05 3.96
N GLU A 28 14.82 -9.04 2.70
CA GLU A 28 14.05 -10.12 2.07
C GLU A 28 14.80 -11.44 2.11
N THR A 29 16.10 -11.42 1.79
CA THR A 29 16.95 -12.61 1.88
C THR A 29 16.96 -13.16 3.31
N ILE A 30 17.09 -12.30 4.33
CA ILE A 30 17.06 -12.71 5.75
C ILE A 30 15.70 -13.29 6.11
N VAL A 31 14.60 -12.60 5.77
CA VAL A 31 13.22 -13.05 6.05
C VAL A 31 12.95 -14.41 5.42
N ILE A 32 13.37 -14.60 4.17
CA ILE A 32 13.18 -15.85 3.42
C ILE A 32 14.04 -16.98 3.99
N ALA A 33 15.32 -16.72 4.24
CA ALA A 33 16.25 -17.73 4.79
C ALA A 33 15.84 -18.22 6.17
N LEU A 34 15.37 -17.31 7.04
CA LEU A 34 14.91 -17.63 8.39
C LEU A 34 13.45 -18.06 8.45
N ARG A 35 12.69 -17.96 7.33
CA ARG A 35 11.23 -18.13 7.27
C ARG A 35 10.47 -17.31 8.32
N ALA A 36 10.96 -16.12 8.63
CA ALA A 36 10.52 -15.28 9.75
C ALA A 36 9.75 -14.04 9.27
N MET A 37 8.49 -14.22 8.84
CA MET A 37 7.63 -13.11 8.36
C MET A 37 7.49 -11.95 9.36
N GLY A 38 7.62 -12.20 10.67
CA GLY A 38 7.61 -11.13 11.66
C GLY A 38 8.73 -10.09 11.46
N LEU A 39 9.84 -10.46 10.83
CA LEU A 39 10.92 -9.52 10.49
C LEU A 39 10.57 -8.61 9.30
N ALA A 40 9.53 -8.92 8.54
CA ALA A 40 9.07 -8.07 7.44
C ALA A 40 8.63 -6.67 7.91
N VAL A 41 8.31 -6.50 9.20
CA VAL A 41 8.04 -5.18 9.78
C VAL A 41 9.21 -4.21 9.57
N PHE A 42 10.45 -4.67 9.65
CA PHE A 42 11.63 -3.84 9.40
C PHE A 42 11.79 -3.53 7.90
N LEU A 43 11.47 -4.49 7.04
CA LEU A 43 11.44 -4.29 5.59
C LEU A 43 10.48 -3.16 5.19
N MET A 44 9.30 -3.09 5.82
CA MET A 44 8.29 -2.05 5.55
C MET A 44 8.78 -0.62 5.86
N TRP A 45 9.82 -0.45 6.69
CA TRP A 45 10.42 0.86 6.99
C TRP A 45 11.53 1.29 6.03
N VAL A 46 12.02 0.39 5.17
CA VAL A 46 13.06 0.71 4.19
C VAL A 46 12.65 1.84 3.25
N PRO A 47 11.44 1.88 2.67
CA PRO A 47 10.99 2.98 1.82
C PRO A 47 11.00 4.34 2.55
N THR A 48 10.63 4.38 3.84
CA THR A 48 10.69 5.61 4.65
C THR A 48 12.12 6.10 4.85
N ILE A 49 13.04 5.21 5.21
CA ILE A 49 14.45 5.55 5.40
C ILE A 49 15.03 6.11 4.10
N ALA A 50 14.76 5.44 2.98
CA ALA A 50 15.17 5.88 1.66
C ALA A 50 14.62 7.27 1.30
N ALA A 51 13.33 7.52 1.60
CA ALA A 51 12.68 8.80 1.33
C ALA A 51 13.28 9.96 2.14
N ILE A 52 13.60 9.72 3.42
CA ILE A 52 14.23 10.72 4.28
C ILE A 52 15.63 11.06 3.75
N ILE A 53 16.45 10.05 3.45
CA ILE A 53 17.81 10.26 2.94
C ILE A 53 17.78 11.00 1.60
N ALA A 54 16.98 10.51 0.65
CA ALA A 54 16.86 11.10 -0.67
C ALA A 54 16.28 12.52 -0.63
N GLY A 55 15.29 12.77 0.23
CA GLY A 55 14.70 14.09 0.43
C GLY A 55 15.67 15.10 1.04
N CYS A 56 16.50 14.68 2.00
CA CYS A 56 17.59 15.52 2.54
C CYS A 56 18.61 15.93 1.46
N ILE A 57 18.99 14.99 0.60
CA ILE A 57 19.92 15.25 -0.49
C ILE A 57 19.29 16.19 -1.50
N SER A 58 18.03 15.97 -1.89
CA SER A 58 17.32 16.86 -2.80
C SER A 58 17.25 18.29 -2.28
N GLN A 59 16.96 18.48 -0.99
CA GLN A 59 16.94 19.82 -0.39
C GLN A 59 18.32 20.47 -0.37
N LYS A 60 19.37 19.71 -0.05
CA LYS A 60 20.75 20.21 -0.04
C LYS A 60 21.16 20.70 -1.43
N GLU A 61 20.85 19.93 -2.48
CA GLU A 61 21.12 20.29 -3.88
C GLU A 61 20.32 21.50 -4.34
N SER A 62 19.04 21.58 -3.99
CA SER A 62 18.14 22.64 -4.45
C SER A 62 18.30 23.95 -3.68
N ASN A 63 18.54 23.88 -2.37
CA ASN A 63 18.47 25.02 -1.45
C ASN A 63 19.77 25.28 -0.65
N GLY A 64 20.80 24.47 -0.82
CA GLY A 64 22.07 24.55 -0.07
C GLY A 64 21.98 24.15 1.41
N LYS A 65 20.78 23.96 1.95
CA LYS A 65 20.54 23.59 3.36
C LYS A 65 19.35 22.65 3.50
N ILE A 66 19.38 21.83 4.56
CA ILE A 66 18.32 20.92 4.93
C ILE A 66 17.39 21.61 5.93
N SER A 67 16.08 21.49 5.72
CA SER A 67 15.05 21.91 6.67
C SER A 67 14.09 20.74 6.91
N PHE A 68 14.11 20.18 8.10
CA PHE A 68 13.27 19.05 8.47
C PHE A 68 11.76 19.35 8.31
N LYS A 69 11.34 20.58 8.67
CA LYS A 69 9.95 21.02 8.45
C LYS A 69 9.55 20.97 6.98
N LYS A 70 10.42 21.48 6.08
CA LYS A 70 10.17 21.44 4.63
C LYS A 70 10.21 20.01 4.09
N LEU A 71 11.06 19.15 4.63
CA LEU A 71 11.10 17.73 4.28
C LEU A 71 9.78 17.05 4.62
N LEU A 72 9.29 17.19 5.85
CA LEU A 72 8.01 16.62 6.26
C LEU A 72 6.86 17.13 5.37
N GLN A 73 6.83 18.42 5.06
CA GLN A 73 5.83 18.99 4.16
C GLN A 73 5.92 18.39 2.74
N SER A 74 7.13 18.21 2.22
CA SER A 74 7.35 17.69 0.86
C SER A 74 6.91 16.23 0.69
N ILE A 75 6.99 15.43 1.77
CA ILE A 75 6.54 14.04 1.80
C ILE A 75 5.10 13.89 2.32
N GLY A 76 4.35 14.97 2.35
CA GLY A 76 2.90 14.94 2.62
C GLY A 76 2.49 14.87 4.08
N PHE A 77 3.37 15.15 5.06
CA PHE A 77 2.97 15.32 6.46
C PHE A 77 2.21 16.64 6.65
N GLN A 78 1.01 16.71 6.12
CA GLN A 78 0.13 17.86 6.22
C GLN A 78 -1.20 17.47 6.86
N LYS A 79 -1.81 18.41 7.55
CA LYS A 79 -3.15 18.22 8.13
C LYS A 79 -4.14 17.91 7.00
N THR A 80 -5.09 17.03 7.29
CA THR A 80 -6.20 16.70 6.39
C THR A 80 -7.51 16.74 7.15
N LEU A 81 -8.63 16.83 6.43
CA LEU A 81 -9.95 16.79 7.04
C LEU A 81 -10.27 15.36 7.50
N ILE A 82 -10.85 15.22 8.66
CA ILE A 82 -11.24 13.94 9.27
C ILE A 82 -12.11 13.08 8.30
N LYS A 83 -12.93 13.72 7.47
CA LYS A 83 -13.72 13.02 6.47
C LYS A 83 -12.88 12.18 5.50
N TRP A 84 -11.65 12.63 5.16
CA TRP A 84 -10.76 11.87 4.29
C TRP A 84 -10.17 10.65 4.99
N ILE A 85 -9.90 10.75 6.30
CA ILE A 85 -9.48 9.61 7.12
C ILE A 85 -10.59 8.56 7.18
N LEU A 86 -11.82 8.99 7.52
CA LEU A 86 -12.98 8.10 7.60
C LEU A 86 -13.28 7.44 6.25
N LEU A 87 -13.27 8.22 5.16
CA LEU A 87 -13.46 7.68 3.81
C LEU A 87 -12.37 6.65 3.47
N SER A 88 -11.11 6.92 3.82
CA SER A 88 -10.00 6.01 3.59
C SER A 88 -10.16 4.69 4.33
N CYS A 89 -10.69 4.69 5.55
CA CYS A 89 -11.01 3.46 6.26
C CYS A 89 -12.20 2.69 5.63
N LEU A 90 -13.13 3.40 4.99
CA LEU A 90 -14.32 2.77 4.38
C LEU A 90 -14.06 2.21 2.97
N ILE A 91 -13.12 2.77 2.21
CA ILE A 91 -12.83 2.32 0.84
C ILE A 91 -12.48 0.83 0.77
N PRO A 92 -11.66 0.24 1.65
CA PRO A 92 -11.41 -1.20 1.66
C PRO A 92 -12.66 -2.04 1.92
N ALA A 93 -13.62 -1.54 2.70
CA ALA A 93 -14.88 -2.24 2.90
C ALA A 93 -15.66 -2.44 1.58
N VAL A 94 -15.45 -1.57 0.59
CA VAL A 94 -16.05 -1.71 -0.74
C VAL A 94 -15.31 -2.75 -1.57
N TYR A 95 -13.99 -2.61 -1.78
CA TYR A 95 -13.28 -3.49 -2.71
C TYR A 95 -12.74 -4.79 -2.07
N ILE A 96 -12.84 -4.94 -0.75
CA ILE A 96 -12.59 -6.19 -0.03
C ILE A 96 -13.90 -6.76 0.51
N GLY A 97 -14.67 -5.97 1.28
CA GLY A 97 -15.84 -6.45 1.98
C GLY A 97 -16.95 -6.95 1.05
N ILE A 98 -17.27 -6.22 -0.03
CA ILE A 98 -18.28 -6.68 -0.99
C ILE A 98 -17.88 -8.02 -1.64
N PRO A 99 -16.64 -8.20 -2.17
CA PRO A 99 -16.13 -9.50 -2.61
C PRO A 99 -16.34 -10.64 -1.63
N TYR A 100 -15.99 -10.44 -0.36
CA TYR A 100 -16.18 -11.48 0.64
C TYR A 100 -17.66 -11.82 0.88
N VAL A 101 -18.54 -10.82 0.91
CA VAL A 101 -19.98 -11.04 1.03
C VAL A 101 -20.50 -11.82 -0.18
N LEU A 102 -20.12 -11.47 -1.40
CA LEU A 102 -20.49 -12.20 -2.61
C LEU A 102 -19.95 -13.63 -2.59
N PHE A 103 -18.75 -13.84 -2.09
CA PHE A 103 -18.15 -15.15 -1.94
C PHE A 103 -18.94 -16.01 -0.95
N TRP A 104 -19.34 -15.48 0.22
CA TRP A 104 -20.14 -16.20 1.19
C TRP A 104 -21.56 -16.54 0.67
N ILE A 105 -22.15 -15.67 -0.16
CA ILE A 105 -23.42 -15.96 -0.82
C ILE A 105 -23.26 -17.11 -1.82
N ALA A 106 -22.18 -17.09 -2.63
CA ALA A 106 -21.90 -18.13 -3.62
C ALA A 106 -21.48 -19.47 -2.98
N PHE A 107 -20.82 -19.42 -1.82
CA PHE A 107 -20.30 -20.56 -1.08
C PHE A 107 -20.75 -20.49 0.40
N PRO A 108 -22.02 -20.81 0.73
CA PRO A 108 -22.58 -20.55 2.07
C PRO A 108 -21.80 -21.22 3.23
N ASN A 109 -21.16 -22.37 2.99
CA ASN A 109 -20.35 -23.07 3.98
C ASN A 109 -18.94 -22.45 4.20
N SER A 110 -18.64 -21.37 3.49
CA SER A 110 -17.33 -20.70 3.62
C SER A 110 -17.28 -19.66 4.74
N LEU A 111 -18.41 -19.25 5.30
CA LEU A 111 -18.51 -18.36 6.44
C LEU A 111 -18.63 -19.18 7.73
N ASP A 112 -17.70 -18.99 8.65
CA ASP A 112 -17.71 -19.64 9.96
C ASP A 112 -17.59 -18.60 11.09
N MET A 113 -18.72 -18.15 11.61
CA MET A 113 -18.80 -17.19 12.72
C MET A 113 -18.40 -17.79 14.08
N SER A 114 -18.13 -19.09 14.17
CA SER A 114 -17.56 -19.66 15.39
C SER A 114 -16.10 -19.28 15.61
N LYS A 115 -15.40 -18.84 14.55
CA LYS A 115 -13.99 -18.41 14.59
C LYS A 115 -13.78 -17.09 15.33
N ALA A 116 -14.78 -16.19 15.33
CA ALA A 116 -14.72 -14.94 16.09
C ALA A 116 -16.13 -14.40 16.34
N SER A 117 -16.40 -13.97 17.56
CA SER A 117 -17.63 -13.23 17.87
C SER A 117 -17.62 -11.84 17.26
N VAL A 118 -18.78 -11.20 17.11
CA VAL A 118 -18.89 -9.82 16.61
C VAL A 118 -18.06 -8.86 17.45
N ILE A 119 -18.03 -9.01 18.76
CA ILE A 119 -17.22 -8.17 19.66
C ILE A 119 -15.73 -8.34 19.36
N GLN A 120 -15.27 -9.58 19.17
CA GLN A 120 -13.87 -9.85 18.79
C GLN A 120 -13.53 -9.21 17.42
N LEU A 121 -14.40 -9.31 16.42
CA LEU A 121 -14.18 -8.68 15.12
C LEU A 121 -14.09 -7.15 15.24
N VAL A 122 -14.93 -6.52 16.05
CA VAL A 122 -14.86 -5.07 16.32
C VAL A 122 -13.54 -4.70 17.00
N LEU A 123 -13.16 -5.43 18.04
CA LEU A 123 -11.88 -5.21 18.73
C LEU A 123 -10.68 -5.42 17.81
N MET A 124 -10.69 -6.49 17.00
CA MET A 124 -9.66 -6.75 15.98
C MET A 124 -9.59 -5.65 14.93
N SER A 125 -10.73 -5.07 14.55
CA SER A 125 -10.75 -3.94 13.60
C SER A 125 -10.04 -2.71 14.18
N VAL A 126 -10.35 -2.35 15.42
CA VAL A 126 -9.74 -1.18 16.09
C VAL A 126 -8.25 -1.42 16.32
N VAL A 127 -7.90 -2.52 16.98
CA VAL A 127 -6.50 -2.86 17.31
C VAL A 127 -5.68 -3.08 16.04
N GLY A 128 -6.24 -3.79 15.06
CA GLY A 128 -5.59 -4.07 13.79
C GLY A 128 -5.26 -2.81 13.00
N ILE A 129 -6.19 -1.85 12.94
CA ILE A 129 -5.92 -0.55 12.30
C ILE A 129 -4.79 0.17 13.05
N PHE A 130 -4.82 0.25 14.38
CA PHE A 130 -3.77 0.94 15.14
C PHE A 130 -2.39 0.29 14.96
N ILE A 131 -2.29 -1.03 14.99
CA ILE A 131 -1.03 -1.75 14.72
C ILE A 131 -0.61 -1.54 13.25
N GLY A 132 -1.57 -1.66 12.34
CA GLY A 132 -1.37 -1.46 10.90
C GLY A 132 -0.87 -0.05 10.55
N LEU A 133 -1.20 0.99 11.35
CA LEU A 133 -0.65 2.33 11.14
C LEU A 133 0.88 2.36 11.24
N ILE A 134 1.47 1.58 12.15
CA ILE A 134 2.94 1.56 12.36
C ILE A 134 3.64 1.04 11.11
N THR A 135 3.13 -0.04 10.52
CA THR A 135 3.68 -0.64 9.31
C THR A 135 3.36 0.20 8.06
N ALA A 136 2.12 0.68 7.94
CA ALA A 136 1.69 1.54 6.85
C ALA A 136 2.48 2.86 6.77
N ILE A 137 2.80 3.50 7.89
CA ILE A 137 3.67 4.68 7.93
C ILE A 137 5.01 4.36 7.27
N GLY A 138 5.60 3.22 7.59
CA GLY A 138 6.88 2.78 7.05
C GLY A 138 6.89 2.72 5.52
N GLU A 139 5.81 2.28 4.92
CA GLU A 139 5.69 2.19 3.47
C GLU A 139 5.20 3.49 2.82
N GLU A 140 4.11 4.08 3.33
CA GLU A 140 3.42 5.18 2.65
C GLU A 140 4.25 6.45 2.56
N ILE A 141 5.15 6.71 3.51
CA ILE A 141 6.12 7.81 3.43
C ILE A 141 7.01 7.65 2.19
N GLY A 142 7.48 6.43 1.92
CA GLY A 142 8.31 6.15 0.75
C GLY A 142 7.51 6.16 -0.54
N TRP A 143 6.42 5.41 -0.58
CA TRP A 143 5.66 5.23 -1.82
C TRP A 143 4.84 6.47 -2.17
N ARG A 144 3.94 6.92 -1.29
CA ARG A 144 3.01 8.01 -1.57
C ARG A 144 3.56 9.37 -1.17
N GLY A 145 4.40 9.42 -0.15
CA GLY A 145 5.05 10.66 0.27
C GLY A 145 6.21 11.08 -0.64
N TYR A 146 7.00 10.14 -1.14
CA TYR A 146 8.18 10.45 -1.94
C TYR A 146 8.05 10.04 -3.40
N LEU A 147 7.83 8.76 -3.71
CA LEU A 147 7.93 8.24 -5.07
C LEU A 147 6.79 8.74 -5.97
N VAL A 148 5.54 8.78 -5.48
CA VAL A 148 4.40 9.28 -6.26
C VAL A 148 4.60 10.73 -6.68
N PRO A 149 4.85 11.72 -5.78
CA PRO A 149 5.07 13.09 -6.21
C PRO A 149 6.31 13.27 -7.08
N ALA A 150 7.40 12.56 -6.80
CA ALA A 150 8.60 12.60 -7.61
C ALA A 150 8.37 12.10 -9.05
N THR A 151 7.53 11.07 -9.22
CA THR A 151 7.18 10.53 -10.53
C THR A 151 6.14 11.40 -11.22
N LEU A 152 5.18 11.96 -10.46
CA LEU A 152 4.15 12.88 -10.96
C LEU A 152 4.75 14.10 -11.68
N GLU A 153 5.80 14.71 -11.09
CA GLU A 153 6.51 15.84 -11.67
C GLU A 153 7.16 15.52 -13.04
N ARG A 154 7.38 14.24 -13.36
CA ARG A 154 8.11 13.79 -14.55
C ARG A 154 7.22 13.28 -15.67
N VAL A 155 6.18 12.53 -15.31
CA VAL A 155 5.43 11.73 -16.31
C VAL A 155 3.92 11.98 -16.29
N GLY A 156 3.44 12.85 -15.41
CA GLY A 156 2.02 13.15 -15.24
C GLY A 156 1.27 12.08 -14.44
N ILE A 157 0.03 12.40 -14.03
CA ILE A 157 -0.72 11.65 -13.03
C ILE A 157 -0.95 10.18 -13.39
N LYS A 158 -1.43 9.89 -14.60
CA LYS A 158 -1.76 8.51 -15.01
C LYS A 158 -0.57 7.57 -14.95
N LYS A 159 0.55 8.02 -15.56
CA LYS A 159 1.78 7.22 -15.59
C LYS A 159 2.41 7.11 -14.20
N ALA A 160 2.37 8.18 -13.42
CA ALA A 160 2.90 8.16 -12.05
C ALA A 160 2.17 7.12 -11.19
N LEU A 161 0.84 7.12 -11.20
CA LEU A 161 0.04 6.15 -10.45
C LEU A 161 0.34 4.71 -10.87
N ILE A 162 0.40 4.44 -12.17
CA ILE A 162 0.66 3.08 -12.68
C ILE A 162 2.09 2.64 -12.36
N TYR A 163 3.10 3.46 -12.67
CA TYR A 163 4.51 3.05 -12.49
C TYR A 163 4.88 2.85 -11.03
N THR A 164 4.41 3.73 -10.14
CA THR A 164 4.69 3.58 -8.71
C THR A 164 3.97 2.37 -8.10
N SER A 165 2.78 2.03 -8.59
CA SER A 165 2.04 0.84 -8.18
C SER A 165 2.71 -0.44 -8.67
N ILE A 166 3.19 -0.47 -9.93
CA ILE A 166 3.96 -1.61 -10.46
C ILE A 166 5.25 -1.79 -9.64
N PHE A 167 5.98 -0.70 -9.37
CA PHE A 167 7.20 -0.77 -8.58
C PHE A 167 6.94 -1.31 -7.17
N TRP A 168 5.87 -0.87 -6.53
CA TRP A 168 5.42 -1.38 -5.23
C TRP A 168 5.06 -2.87 -5.30
N GLY A 169 4.39 -3.32 -6.35
CA GLY A 169 4.09 -4.73 -6.57
C GLY A 169 5.36 -5.58 -6.79
N VAL A 170 6.30 -5.09 -7.61
CA VAL A 170 7.58 -5.76 -7.86
C VAL A 170 8.41 -5.91 -6.57
N TRP A 171 8.34 -4.91 -5.69
CA TRP A 171 9.01 -4.93 -4.39
C TRP A 171 8.53 -6.08 -3.49
N HIS A 172 7.29 -6.57 -3.65
CA HIS A 172 6.79 -7.73 -2.88
C HIS A 172 7.19 -9.09 -3.48
N LEU A 173 7.68 -9.13 -4.73
CA LEU A 173 7.87 -10.39 -5.46
C LEU A 173 8.78 -11.40 -4.75
N PRO A 174 9.92 -11.04 -4.16
CA PRO A 174 10.79 -12.04 -3.52
C PRO A 174 10.08 -12.82 -2.42
N ILE A 175 9.37 -12.12 -1.52
CA ILE A 175 8.63 -12.76 -0.42
C ILE A 175 7.40 -13.52 -0.95
N LEU A 176 6.74 -13.01 -1.99
CA LEU A 176 5.60 -13.67 -2.62
C LEU A 176 6.02 -14.97 -3.31
N ILE A 177 7.12 -14.94 -4.09
CA ILE A 177 7.68 -16.12 -4.77
C ILE A 177 8.18 -17.18 -3.78
N SER A 178 8.67 -16.76 -2.62
CA SER A 178 9.07 -17.69 -1.54
C SER A 178 7.89 -18.44 -0.92
N GLY A 179 6.64 -18.04 -1.19
CA GLY A 179 5.43 -18.61 -0.60
C GLY A 179 5.18 -18.21 0.85
N LEU A 180 5.97 -17.30 1.41
CA LEU A 180 5.81 -16.82 2.80
C LEU A 180 4.68 -15.81 2.93
N TYR A 181 4.45 -14.96 1.92
CA TYR A 181 3.44 -13.92 1.98
C TYR A 181 2.02 -14.46 1.74
N MET A 182 1.83 -15.37 0.80
CA MET A 182 0.53 -15.99 0.49
C MET A 182 0.59 -17.49 0.69
N PRO A 183 0.73 -17.99 1.93
CA PRO A 183 0.91 -19.41 2.19
C PRO A 183 -0.31 -20.22 1.69
N GLY A 184 -0.01 -21.33 1.01
CA GLY A 184 -1.06 -22.18 0.42
C GLY A 184 -1.58 -21.74 -0.94
N THR A 185 -1.19 -20.56 -1.44
CA THR A 185 -1.55 -20.11 -2.79
C THR A 185 -0.43 -20.49 -3.76
N PRO A 186 -0.72 -21.21 -4.87
CA PRO A 186 0.30 -21.57 -5.87
C PRO A 186 0.98 -20.32 -6.45
N VAL A 187 2.32 -20.32 -6.51
CA VAL A 187 3.12 -19.16 -6.96
C VAL A 187 2.77 -18.72 -8.38
N TRP A 188 2.51 -19.66 -9.29
CA TRP A 188 2.11 -19.36 -10.67
C TRP A 188 0.80 -18.57 -10.77
N TYR A 189 -0.06 -18.65 -9.75
CA TYR A 189 -1.31 -17.90 -9.64
C TYR A 189 -1.12 -16.64 -8.80
N SER A 190 -0.51 -16.75 -7.60
CA SER A 190 -0.40 -15.63 -6.66
C SER A 190 0.38 -14.45 -7.23
N VAL A 191 1.45 -14.70 -7.98
CA VAL A 191 2.28 -13.62 -8.56
C VAL A 191 1.50 -12.77 -9.55
N PRO A 192 0.91 -13.28 -10.63
CA PRO A 192 0.15 -12.44 -11.55
C PRO A 192 -1.11 -11.84 -10.89
N ALA A 193 -1.83 -12.61 -10.07
CA ALA A 193 -3.03 -12.11 -9.39
C ALA A 193 -2.71 -10.94 -8.46
N PHE A 194 -1.66 -11.06 -7.65
CA PHE A 194 -1.19 -9.99 -6.77
C PHE A 194 -0.77 -8.74 -7.56
N LEU A 195 -0.04 -8.89 -8.65
CA LEU A 195 0.33 -7.75 -9.50
C LEU A 195 -0.89 -7.05 -10.09
N PHE A 196 -1.90 -7.80 -10.53
CA PHE A 196 -3.17 -7.24 -11.00
C PHE A 196 -3.97 -6.55 -9.91
N MET A 197 -3.83 -6.98 -8.65
CA MET A 197 -4.47 -6.37 -7.48
C MET A 197 -3.73 -5.11 -6.99
N ILE A 198 -2.40 -5.16 -6.91
CA ILE A 198 -1.61 -4.08 -6.31
C ILE A 198 -1.64 -2.79 -7.16
N ILE A 199 -1.83 -2.92 -8.49
CA ILE A 199 -1.92 -1.75 -9.39
C ILE A 199 -3.12 -0.87 -9.02
N PRO A 200 -4.38 -1.33 -9.04
CA PRO A 200 -5.53 -0.51 -8.69
C PRO A 200 -5.47 -0.04 -7.23
N VAL A 201 -5.00 -0.86 -6.29
CA VAL A 201 -4.83 -0.47 -4.88
C VAL A 201 -3.83 0.67 -4.75
N GLY A 202 -2.67 0.56 -5.39
CA GLY A 202 -1.66 1.61 -5.41
C GLY A 202 -2.15 2.91 -6.06
N MET A 203 -2.98 2.80 -7.12
CA MET A 203 -3.65 3.95 -7.74
C MET A 203 -4.63 4.61 -6.77
N ILE A 204 -5.46 3.86 -6.06
CA ILE A 204 -6.40 4.40 -5.05
C ILE A 204 -5.63 5.21 -4.00
N TYR A 205 -4.56 4.65 -3.43
CA TYR A 205 -3.74 5.32 -2.42
C TYR A 205 -3.11 6.60 -2.98
N GLY A 206 -2.53 6.52 -4.18
CA GLY A 206 -1.92 7.66 -4.85
C GLY A 206 -2.91 8.78 -5.18
N ILE A 207 -4.10 8.46 -5.69
CA ILE A 207 -5.17 9.43 -5.99
C ILE A 207 -5.58 10.19 -4.73
N ILE A 208 -5.81 9.47 -3.63
CA ILE A 208 -6.22 10.09 -2.36
C ILE A 208 -5.11 10.99 -1.83
N THR A 209 -3.86 10.56 -1.89
CA THR A 209 -2.71 11.38 -1.49
C THR A 209 -2.59 12.65 -2.34
N ILE A 210 -2.69 12.55 -3.65
CA ILE A 210 -2.63 13.70 -4.56
C ILE A 210 -3.78 14.68 -4.27
N LYS A 211 -5.00 14.16 -4.12
CA LYS A 211 -6.21 14.98 -3.88
C LYS A 211 -6.19 15.68 -2.53
N THR A 212 -5.67 15.05 -1.51
CA THR A 212 -5.64 15.60 -0.14
C THR A 212 -4.35 16.34 0.17
N LYS A 213 -3.31 16.17 -0.65
CA LYS A 213 -1.95 16.65 -0.40
C LYS A 213 -1.40 16.16 0.95
N SER A 214 -1.90 15.02 1.44
CA SER A 214 -1.56 14.44 2.73
C SER A 214 -1.40 12.93 2.61
N ILE A 215 -0.40 12.38 3.29
CA ILE A 215 -0.18 10.92 3.33
C ILE A 215 -1.09 10.22 4.35
N TRP A 216 -1.66 10.96 5.32
CA TRP A 216 -2.48 10.36 6.36
C TRP A 216 -3.64 9.51 5.85
N PRO A 217 -4.43 9.97 4.86
CA PRO A 217 -5.49 9.13 4.29
C PRO A 217 -4.96 7.82 3.70
N ALA A 218 -3.81 7.83 3.00
CA ALA A 218 -3.23 6.61 2.44
C ALA A 218 -2.74 5.65 3.55
N ILE A 219 -2.14 6.18 4.62
CA ILE A 219 -1.72 5.40 5.80
C ILE A 219 -2.93 4.69 6.44
N PHE A 220 -4.03 5.41 6.68
CA PHE A 220 -5.24 4.81 7.25
C PHE A 220 -5.91 3.81 6.30
N LEU A 221 -5.90 4.09 4.99
CA LEU A 221 -6.42 3.18 3.97
C LEU A 221 -5.63 1.88 3.93
N HIS A 222 -4.28 1.96 3.98
CA HIS A 222 -3.40 0.80 4.02
C HIS A 222 -3.61 -0.03 5.29
N ALA A 223 -3.64 0.61 6.45
CA ALA A 223 -3.91 -0.06 7.71
C ALA A 223 -5.29 -0.76 7.71
N ALA A 224 -6.32 -0.10 7.17
CA ALA A 224 -7.66 -0.67 7.06
C ALA A 224 -7.70 -1.83 6.04
N HIS A 225 -6.99 -1.72 4.89
CA HIS A 225 -6.88 -2.79 3.91
C HIS A 225 -6.34 -4.08 4.56
N ASN A 226 -5.17 -4.00 5.20
CA ASN A 226 -4.56 -5.14 5.86
C ASN A 226 -5.45 -5.72 6.96
N THR A 227 -6.07 -4.84 7.75
CA THR A 227 -6.96 -5.26 8.84
C THR A 227 -8.19 -5.99 8.31
N PHE A 228 -8.86 -5.46 7.31
CA PHE A 228 -10.08 -6.07 6.78
C PHE A 228 -9.79 -7.40 6.09
N ASP A 229 -8.78 -7.44 5.22
CA ASP A 229 -8.48 -8.67 4.49
C ASP A 229 -7.93 -9.76 5.42
N GLN A 230 -6.90 -9.44 6.19
CA GLN A 230 -6.13 -10.46 6.92
C GLN A 230 -6.75 -10.80 8.28
N LEU A 231 -7.27 -9.81 9.01
CA LEU A 231 -7.76 -10.04 10.38
C LEU A 231 -9.27 -10.24 10.46
N ILE A 232 -10.07 -9.56 9.63
CA ILE A 232 -11.54 -9.62 9.76
C ILE A 232 -12.10 -10.69 8.84
N PHE A 233 -12.10 -10.43 7.54
CA PHE A 233 -12.73 -11.34 6.57
C PHE A 233 -11.97 -12.66 6.43
N GLY A 234 -10.63 -12.61 6.45
CA GLY A 234 -9.78 -13.79 6.39
C GLY A 234 -10.01 -14.76 7.55
N THR A 235 -10.26 -14.25 8.78
CA THR A 235 -10.48 -15.06 9.98
C THR A 235 -11.77 -15.89 9.92
N VAL A 236 -12.86 -15.29 9.47
CA VAL A 236 -14.19 -15.95 9.42
C VAL A 236 -14.45 -16.71 8.12
N THR A 237 -13.50 -16.72 7.18
CA THR A 237 -13.63 -17.41 5.89
C THR A 237 -12.77 -18.66 5.86
N VAL A 238 -13.42 -19.84 5.84
CA VAL A 238 -12.78 -21.16 6.04
C VAL A 238 -12.63 -22.01 4.78
N ALA A 239 -12.96 -21.48 3.59
CA ALA A 239 -12.88 -22.22 2.33
C ALA A 239 -11.43 -22.38 1.82
N ASN A 240 -11.04 -23.57 1.40
CA ASN A 240 -9.69 -23.85 0.86
C ASN A 240 -9.41 -23.15 -0.47
N ASN A 241 -10.45 -22.80 -1.23
CA ASN A 241 -10.33 -22.12 -2.52
C ASN A 241 -10.49 -20.60 -2.44
N LYS A 242 -10.62 -20.03 -1.25
CA LYS A 242 -10.88 -18.60 -1.06
C LYS A 242 -9.86 -17.70 -1.77
N MET A 243 -8.58 -18.10 -1.83
CA MET A 243 -7.51 -17.33 -2.49
C MET A 243 -7.75 -17.05 -3.98
N PHE A 244 -8.60 -17.85 -4.65
CA PHE A 244 -8.92 -17.61 -6.07
C PHE A 244 -10.06 -16.59 -6.25
N PHE A 245 -10.87 -16.36 -5.22
CA PHE A 245 -12.06 -15.52 -5.31
C PHE A 245 -11.94 -14.23 -4.50
N VAL A 246 -11.39 -14.30 -3.32
CA VAL A 246 -11.28 -13.19 -2.37
C VAL A 246 -9.85 -13.07 -1.82
N SER A 247 -9.60 -12.12 -0.89
CA SER A 247 -8.26 -11.74 -0.46
C SER A 247 -7.46 -11.02 -1.56
N GLU A 248 -6.19 -10.73 -1.31
CA GLU A 248 -5.32 -9.94 -2.20
C GLU A 248 -5.02 -10.62 -3.56
N THR A 249 -5.32 -11.90 -3.70
CA THR A 249 -5.16 -12.64 -4.97
C THR A 249 -6.50 -13.01 -5.61
N GLY A 250 -7.61 -12.67 -4.96
CA GLY A 250 -8.94 -13.10 -5.40
C GLY A 250 -9.49 -12.29 -6.56
N ILE A 251 -10.07 -12.99 -7.56
CA ILE A 251 -10.60 -12.36 -8.78
C ILE A 251 -11.70 -11.33 -8.46
N PHE A 252 -12.58 -11.59 -7.48
CA PHE A 252 -13.61 -10.64 -7.10
C PHE A 252 -13.01 -9.38 -6.50
N THR A 253 -12.01 -9.52 -5.60
CA THR A 253 -11.32 -8.39 -4.98
C THR A 253 -10.58 -7.56 -6.05
N ILE A 254 -9.92 -8.22 -7.00
CA ILE A 254 -9.23 -7.55 -8.12
C ILE A 254 -10.23 -6.72 -8.94
N ILE A 255 -11.37 -7.30 -9.34
CA ILE A 255 -12.40 -6.60 -10.12
C ILE A 255 -12.91 -5.37 -9.39
N PHE A 256 -13.27 -5.50 -8.10
CA PHE A 256 -13.78 -4.38 -7.31
C PHE A 256 -12.73 -3.31 -7.04
N ALA A 257 -11.47 -3.69 -6.83
CA ALA A 257 -10.37 -2.74 -6.71
C ALA A 257 -10.20 -1.91 -8.00
N TRP A 258 -10.27 -2.53 -9.17
CA TRP A 258 -10.25 -1.81 -10.45
C TRP A 258 -11.44 -0.90 -10.65
N ILE A 259 -12.66 -1.33 -10.28
CA ILE A 259 -13.86 -0.48 -10.34
C ILE A 259 -13.66 0.78 -9.49
N VAL A 260 -13.21 0.63 -8.24
CA VAL A 260 -12.96 1.75 -7.33
C VAL A 260 -11.85 2.65 -7.85
N ALA A 261 -10.73 2.09 -8.32
CA ALA A 261 -9.60 2.85 -8.86
C ALA A 261 -10.01 3.71 -10.08
N VAL A 262 -10.73 3.11 -11.03
CA VAL A 262 -11.21 3.82 -12.23
C VAL A 262 -12.22 4.91 -11.88
N PHE A 263 -13.13 4.61 -10.94
CA PHE A 263 -14.11 5.60 -10.46
C PHE A 263 -13.42 6.81 -9.83
N LEU A 264 -12.48 6.57 -8.90
CA LEU A 264 -11.73 7.63 -8.23
C LEU A 264 -10.83 8.41 -9.18
N TYR A 265 -10.22 7.72 -10.16
CA TYR A 265 -9.40 8.36 -11.18
C TYR A 265 -10.20 9.33 -12.04
N LYS A 266 -11.39 8.94 -12.51
CA LYS A 266 -12.30 9.84 -13.25
C LYS A 266 -12.67 11.06 -12.41
N LYS A 267 -13.07 10.86 -11.15
CA LYS A 267 -13.40 11.94 -10.20
C LYS A 267 -12.22 12.84 -9.79
N CYS A 268 -11.01 12.46 -10.11
CA CYS A 268 -9.82 13.27 -9.86
C CYS A 268 -9.47 14.18 -11.05
N ASN A 269 -9.94 13.84 -12.25
CA ASN A 269 -9.70 14.60 -13.47
C ASN A 269 -10.88 15.53 -13.85
N ASP A 270 -12.02 15.35 -13.21
CA ASP A 270 -13.18 16.27 -13.24
C ASP A 270 -13.00 17.38 -12.20
#